data_334d75106e6e50cb3190274bcfe594dc
#
_entry.id   334d75106e6e50cb3190274bcfe594dc
#
_cell.length_a   1.000
_cell.length_b   1.000
_cell.length_c   1.000
_cell.angle_alpha   90.00
_cell.angle_beta   90.00
_cell.angle_gamma   90.00
#
_symmetry.space_group_name_H-M   'P 1'
#
loop_
_entity.id
_entity.type
_entity.pdbx_description
1 polymer ?
#
loop_
_entity_poly.entity_id
_entity_poly.type
_entity_poly.pdbx_seq_one_letter_code
_entity_poly.pdbx_strand_id
1 'polypeptide(L)'
;MTAQIRLPGRSEPLIVPEPGWAVCYPPPVSRRVYAAAHVAAHPGGEAIDWESTMRFRDHLWAHGFGVAEAMDTAQRGMGLSWEQARELIARSAERAIQHRANQNRSDKAEAGGDPAGRGAAGRGGRLVCGVGTDQLADGQRYPIARIIDAYAEQMAFVQAAGAGVVLMASRALAASARGARDYLDVYGELLRQAERPVILHWLGEAFDPALRGYWGSGEFGAAADTVLELIERAGGRVDGVKLSVLDAGREVALRRRLPAGVRLYTGDDFNYADLIRGDAQGHSDALLGAFAAITGPAAAALAALDRGDLVGYDAAIAPTVPLSRLLFEQPTYHYKVGVAFLAWLNGLQPHFSMLGGLERQRPIGHLIRVFELAAAARALAAPELAAERMTWLLAGVQADGAEVSLVTLEGAPPSVQTPTPPAD
;
A
#
# COMPACT_ATOMS: atom_id res chain seq x y z
N MET A 1 -27.72 2.17 -9.10
CA MET A 1 -28.04 1.94 -10.57
C MET A 1 -26.75 1.61 -11.28
N THR A 2 -26.72 0.70 -12.25
CA THR A 2 -25.52 0.37 -13.02
C THR A 2 -25.21 1.50 -14.00
N ALA A 3 -24.02 2.08 -13.91
CA ALA A 3 -23.58 3.08 -14.87
C ALA A 3 -23.14 2.42 -16.19
N GLN A 4 -23.16 3.18 -17.29
CA GLN A 4 -22.68 2.74 -18.61
C GLN A 4 -21.77 3.79 -19.21
N ILE A 5 -20.70 3.35 -19.88
CA ILE A 5 -19.74 4.24 -20.53
C ILE A 5 -19.30 3.66 -21.89
N ARG A 6 -19.15 4.52 -22.88
CA ARG A 6 -18.51 4.16 -24.16
C ARG A 6 -17.00 4.41 -24.06
N LEU A 7 -16.23 3.35 -24.23
CA LEU A 7 -14.77 3.43 -24.24
C LEU A 7 -14.24 3.31 -25.67
N PRO A 8 -13.13 3.97 -26.01
CA PRO A 8 -12.44 3.81 -27.28
C PRO A 8 -12.13 2.33 -27.57
N GLY A 9 -12.35 1.90 -28.81
CA GLY A 9 -12.07 0.52 -29.24
C GLY A 9 -13.14 -0.51 -28.87
N ARG A 10 -14.20 -0.15 -28.14
CA ARG A 10 -15.34 -1.04 -27.85
C ARG A 10 -16.53 -0.75 -28.73
N SER A 11 -17.14 -1.81 -29.27
CA SER A 11 -18.39 -1.71 -30.05
C SER A 11 -19.61 -1.44 -29.16
N GLU A 12 -19.60 -1.98 -27.92
CA GLU A 12 -20.71 -1.86 -26.98
C GLU A 12 -20.27 -1.06 -25.72
N PRO A 13 -21.20 -0.33 -25.08
CA PRO A 13 -20.93 0.32 -23.82
C PRO A 13 -20.46 -0.68 -22.74
N LEU A 14 -19.48 -0.29 -21.94
CA LEU A 14 -19.10 -1.03 -20.75
C LEU A 14 -20.13 -0.76 -19.66
N ILE A 15 -20.64 -1.82 -19.05
CA ILE A 15 -21.47 -1.74 -17.85
C ILE A 15 -20.54 -1.68 -16.64
N VAL A 16 -20.68 -0.65 -15.82
CA VAL A 16 -19.98 -0.52 -14.53
C VAL A 16 -20.95 -1.01 -13.45
N PRO A 17 -20.71 -2.21 -12.87
CA PRO A 17 -21.62 -2.79 -11.90
C PRO A 17 -21.54 -2.09 -10.55
N GLU A 18 -22.59 -2.19 -9.74
CA GLU A 18 -22.55 -1.84 -8.32
C GLU A 18 -21.45 -2.64 -7.60
N PRO A 19 -20.75 -2.05 -6.65
CA PRO A 19 -19.64 -2.72 -5.96
C PRO A 19 -20.09 -3.98 -5.20
N GLY A 20 -21.24 -3.95 -4.56
CA GLY A 20 -21.77 -5.05 -3.77
C GLY A 20 -21.00 -5.29 -2.45
N TRP A 21 -20.12 -4.38 -2.08
CA TRP A 21 -19.32 -4.43 -0.85
C TRP A 21 -19.90 -3.50 0.21
N ALA A 22 -19.66 -3.79 1.49
CA ALA A 22 -20.01 -2.88 2.57
C ALA A 22 -19.11 -1.64 2.56
N VAL A 23 -19.62 -0.54 3.09
CA VAL A 23 -18.89 0.75 3.17
C VAL A 23 -17.79 0.69 4.22
N CYS A 24 -17.92 -0.19 5.22
CA CYS A 24 -16.93 -0.42 6.27
C CYS A 24 -16.86 -1.90 6.66
N TYR A 25 -15.72 -2.29 7.19
CA TYR A 25 -15.46 -3.63 7.69
C TYR A 25 -14.67 -3.57 9.00
N PRO A 26 -14.93 -4.52 9.93
CA PRO A 26 -14.08 -4.63 11.12
C PRO A 26 -12.66 -5.08 10.71
N PRO A 27 -11.64 -4.77 11.53
CA PRO A 27 -10.30 -5.26 11.29
C PRO A 27 -10.25 -6.79 11.21
N PRO A 28 -9.60 -7.36 10.18
CA PRO A 28 -9.49 -8.81 10.03
C PRO A 28 -8.82 -9.46 11.26
N VAL A 29 -9.31 -10.63 11.66
CA VAL A 29 -8.78 -11.39 12.79
C VAL A 29 -7.88 -12.54 12.36
N SER A 30 -8.12 -13.11 11.17
CA SER A 30 -7.35 -14.23 10.62
C SER A 30 -6.03 -13.79 9.97
N ARG A 31 -5.92 -12.53 9.57
CA ARG A 31 -4.74 -11.96 8.90
C ARG A 31 -4.40 -10.59 9.45
N ARG A 32 -3.10 -10.28 9.57
CA ARG A 32 -2.65 -8.89 9.79
C ARG A 32 -2.46 -8.21 8.45
N VAL A 33 -3.16 -7.11 8.25
CA VAL A 33 -3.22 -6.44 6.94
C VAL A 33 -2.86 -4.98 7.06
N TYR A 34 -1.97 -4.54 6.19
CA TYR A 34 -1.63 -3.15 5.94
C TYR A 34 -1.79 -2.85 4.45
N ALA A 35 -2.44 -1.73 4.13
CA ALA A 35 -2.44 -1.17 2.79
C ALA A 35 -1.43 -0.02 2.71
N ALA A 36 -0.55 -0.06 1.70
CA ALA A 36 0.40 1.02 1.48
C ALA A 36 -0.31 2.18 0.77
N ALA A 37 -0.45 3.31 1.47
CA ALA A 37 -1.24 4.45 1.01
C ALA A 37 -0.43 5.39 0.11
N HIS A 38 -1.06 5.90 -0.95
CA HIS A 38 -0.50 6.95 -1.80
C HIS A 38 -0.67 8.34 -1.17
N VAL A 39 -0.06 9.35 -1.77
CA VAL A 39 -0.29 10.76 -1.49
C VAL A 39 -1.06 11.39 -2.64
N ALA A 40 -2.07 12.20 -2.32
CA ALA A 40 -2.77 13.02 -3.30
C ALA A 40 -2.03 14.34 -3.48
N ALA A 41 -2.03 14.89 -4.70
CA ALA A 41 -1.43 16.18 -4.99
C ALA A 41 -2.48 17.16 -5.52
N HIS A 42 -2.24 18.45 -5.29
CA HIS A 42 -2.97 19.51 -5.98
C HIS A 42 -2.68 19.50 -7.49
N PRO A 43 -3.54 20.09 -8.34
CA PRO A 43 -3.27 20.25 -9.76
C PRO A 43 -1.87 20.85 -10.01
N GLY A 44 -1.15 20.27 -10.97
CA GLY A 44 0.24 20.64 -11.24
C GLY A 44 1.28 19.78 -10.50
N GLY A 45 0.90 19.08 -9.44
CA GLY A 45 1.79 18.12 -8.77
C GLY A 45 2.88 18.75 -7.90
N GLU A 46 2.80 20.04 -7.59
CA GLU A 46 3.85 20.75 -6.80
C GLU A 46 3.66 20.58 -5.29
N ALA A 47 2.43 20.42 -4.83
CA ALA A 47 2.09 20.35 -3.41
C ALA A 47 1.16 19.20 -3.07
N ILE A 48 1.30 18.66 -1.85
CA ILE A 48 0.44 17.59 -1.33
C ILE A 48 -0.94 18.18 -0.98
N ASP A 49 -2.00 17.53 -1.46
CA ASP A 49 -3.36 17.71 -0.96
C ASP A 49 -3.53 16.92 0.35
N TRP A 50 -3.29 17.61 1.46
CA TRP A 50 -3.34 17.00 2.78
C TRP A 50 -4.71 16.49 3.17
N GLU A 51 -5.77 17.18 2.77
CA GLU A 51 -7.13 16.75 3.08
C GLU A 51 -7.47 15.42 2.40
N SER A 52 -7.25 15.33 1.10
CA SER A 52 -7.49 14.08 0.36
C SER A 52 -6.54 12.96 0.79
N THR A 53 -5.28 13.31 1.09
CA THR A 53 -4.30 12.36 1.60
C THR A 53 -4.76 11.74 2.93
N MET A 54 -5.25 12.54 3.88
CA MET A 54 -5.75 12.01 5.16
C MET A 54 -7.10 11.29 5.01
N ARG A 55 -8.02 11.79 4.15
CA ARG A 55 -9.27 11.09 3.82
C ARG A 55 -9.05 9.68 3.30
N PHE A 56 -8.01 9.49 2.50
CA PHE A 56 -7.65 8.15 1.99
C PHE A 56 -7.21 7.20 3.13
N ARG A 57 -6.50 7.70 4.16
CA ARG A 57 -6.14 6.90 5.35
C ARG A 57 -7.38 6.50 6.14
N ASP A 58 -8.31 7.44 6.34
CA ASP A 58 -9.60 7.16 6.99
C ASP A 58 -10.38 6.06 6.24
N HIS A 59 -10.39 6.12 4.91
CA HIS A 59 -10.99 5.09 4.06
C HIS A 59 -10.39 3.70 4.30
N LEU A 60 -9.07 3.59 4.37
CA LEU A 60 -8.39 2.31 4.65
C LEU A 60 -8.72 1.77 6.05
N TRP A 61 -8.71 2.64 7.06
CA TRP A 61 -9.07 2.26 8.43
C TRP A 61 -10.55 1.86 8.56
N ALA A 62 -11.46 2.54 7.86
CA ALA A 62 -12.87 2.18 7.83
C ALA A 62 -13.11 0.78 7.24
N HIS A 63 -12.22 0.31 6.36
CA HIS A 63 -12.22 -1.05 5.83
C HIS A 63 -11.42 -2.05 6.67
N GLY A 64 -11.03 -1.69 7.90
CA GLY A 64 -10.35 -2.55 8.85
C GLY A 64 -8.85 -2.74 8.60
N PHE A 65 -8.28 -2.09 7.61
CA PHE A 65 -6.85 -2.21 7.30
C PHE A 65 -5.99 -1.37 8.25
N GLY A 66 -4.76 -1.80 8.48
CA GLY A 66 -3.71 -0.90 8.92
C GLY A 66 -3.18 -0.09 7.73
N VAL A 67 -2.60 1.05 8.01
CA VAL A 67 -1.93 1.89 6.99
C VAL A 67 -0.42 1.66 7.07
N ALA A 68 0.20 1.38 5.92
CA ALA A 68 1.65 1.43 5.74
C ALA A 68 1.99 2.78 5.10
N GLU A 69 2.56 3.67 5.92
CA GLU A 69 2.76 5.07 5.58
C GLU A 69 4.17 5.36 5.09
N ALA A 70 4.28 6.39 4.27
CA ALA A 70 5.55 6.90 3.77
C ALA A 70 6.46 5.82 3.17
N MET A 71 5.86 4.90 2.42
CA MET A 71 6.55 3.87 1.63
C MET A 71 6.61 4.26 0.15
N ASP A 72 7.01 3.34 -0.73
CA ASP A 72 7.10 3.65 -2.17
C ASP A 72 5.75 4.07 -2.77
N THR A 73 4.63 3.54 -2.28
CA THR A 73 3.29 3.95 -2.73
C THR A 73 3.06 5.44 -2.48
N ALA A 74 3.62 6.01 -1.40
CA ALA A 74 3.61 7.44 -1.11
C ALA A 74 4.71 8.22 -1.86
N GLN A 75 5.27 7.65 -2.91
CA GLN A 75 6.31 8.28 -3.76
C GLN A 75 7.65 8.55 -3.05
N ARG A 76 8.01 7.83 -1.97
CA ARG A 76 9.36 7.90 -1.38
C ARG A 76 10.41 7.61 -2.45
N GLY A 77 11.40 8.53 -2.60
CA GLY A 77 12.42 8.46 -3.65
C GLY A 77 11.92 8.75 -5.07
N MET A 78 10.65 9.20 -5.24
CA MET A 78 10.04 9.53 -6.52
C MET A 78 9.12 10.76 -6.43
N GLY A 79 9.56 11.82 -5.74
CA GLY A 79 8.81 13.06 -5.59
C GLY A 79 8.48 13.43 -4.15
N LEU A 80 8.36 12.47 -3.24
CA LEU A 80 8.21 12.74 -1.81
C LEU A 80 9.60 12.80 -1.15
N SER A 81 10.00 13.98 -0.69
CA SER A 81 11.25 14.18 0.08
C SER A 81 11.15 13.63 1.50
N TRP A 82 12.28 13.46 2.19
CA TRP A 82 12.28 13.08 3.61
C TRP A 82 11.56 14.10 4.49
N GLU A 83 11.69 15.38 4.21
CA GLU A 83 10.99 16.44 4.94
C GLU A 83 9.47 16.31 4.81
N GLN A 84 8.96 16.12 3.58
CA GLN A 84 7.54 15.87 3.32
C GLN A 84 7.07 14.54 3.96
N ALA A 85 7.92 13.51 3.93
CA ALA A 85 7.62 12.23 4.56
C ALA A 85 7.48 12.36 6.08
N ARG A 86 8.31 13.18 6.73
CA ARG A 86 8.17 13.50 8.18
C ARG A 86 6.82 14.13 8.49
N GLU A 87 6.40 15.11 7.70
CA GLU A 87 5.09 15.74 7.87
C GLU A 87 3.96 14.73 7.66
N LEU A 88 4.05 13.90 6.62
CA LEU A 88 3.08 12.85 6.33
C LEU A 88 2.97 11.84 7.49
N ILE A 89 4.09 11.39 8.05
CA ILE A 89 4.13 10.48 9.20
C ILE A 89 3.47 11.13 10.43
N ALA A 90 3.80 12.40 10.73
CA ALA A 90 3.25 13.11 11.87
C ALA A 90 1.72 13.25 11.77
N ARG A 91 1.20 13.71 10.63
CA ARG A 91 -0.23 13.87 10.37
C ARG A 91 -0.98 12.53 10.42
N SER A 92 -0.40 11.49 9.83
CA SER A 92 -1.00 10.15 9.84
C SER A 92 -1.00 9.52 11.25
N ALA A 93 0.03 9.76 12.05
CA ALA A 93 0.08 9.29 13.43
C ALA A 93 -0.98 9.97 14.30
N GLU A 94 -1.13 11.29 14.17
CA GLU A 94 -2.20 12.05 14.85
C GLU A 94 -3.60 11.54 14.44
N ARG A 95 -3.83 11.37 13.13
CA ARG A 95 -5.10 10.87 12.60
C ARG A 95 -5.40 9.45 13.07
N ALA A 96 -4.39 8.58 13.16
CA ALA A 96 -4.54 7.22 13.70
C ALA A 96 -4.95 7.21 15.17
N ILE A 97 -4.44 8.15 15.98
CA ILE A 97 -4.85 8.32 17.38
C ILE A 97 -6.31 8.74 17.47
N GLN A 98 -6.73 9.73 16.66
CA GLN A 98 -8.11 10.19 16.59
C GLN A 98 -9.06 9.05 16.17
N HIS A 99 -8.69 8.28 15.16
CA HIS A 99 -9.47 7.15 14.66
C HIS A 99 -9.68 6.09 15.77
N ARG A 100 -8.62 5.70 16.50
CA ARG A 100 -8.70 4.78 17.63
C ARG A 100 -9.61 5.29 18.75
N ALA A 101 -9.50 6.58 19.06
CA ALA A 101 -10.34 7.20 20.11
C ALA A 101 -11.81 7.20 19.72
N ASN A 102 -12.14 7.42 18.45
CA ASN A 102 -13.52 7.38 17.94
C ASN A 102 -14.08 5.94 17.98
N GLN A 103 -13.34 4.94 17.52
CA GLN A 103 -13.77 3.55 17.58
C GLN A 103 -14.04 3.09 19.02
N ASN A 104 -13.14 3.38 19.96
CA ASN A 104 -13.34 3.05 21.36
C ASN A 104 -14.59 3.70 21.97
N ARG A 105 -15.01 4.85 21.48
CA ARG A 105 -16.27 5.49 21.89
C ARG A 105 -17.49 4.77 21.32
N SER A 106 -17.45 4.39 20.04
CA SER A 106 -18.53 3.65 19.40
C SER A 106 -18.73 2.27 20.03
N ASP A 107 -17.64 1.52 20.24
CA ASP A 107 -17.68 0.19 20.88
C ASP A 107 -18.26 0.25 22.30
N LYS A 108 -17.95 1.30 23.08
CA LYS A 108 -18.51 1.50 24.41
C LYS A 108 -20.00 1.87 24.38
N ALA A 109 -20.44 2.62 23.39
CA ALA A 109 -21.85 2.97 23.23
C ALA A 109 -22.71 1.74 22.85
N GLU A 110 -22.17 0.85 22.00
CA GLU A 110 -22.85 -0.37 21.57
C GLU A 110 -22.86 -1.48 22.66
N ALA A 111 -21.79 -1.56 23.49
CA ALA A 111 -21.63 -2.63 24.49
C ALA A 111 -22.46 -2.46 25.76
N GLY A 112 -23.22 -1.39 25.92
CA GLY A 112 -24.14 -1.22 27.07
C GLY A 112 -23.49 -1.33 28.45
N GLY A 113 -22.19 -1.14 28.58
CA GLY A 113 -21.51 -1.01 29.89
C GLY A 113 -20.89 -2.28 30.50
N ASP A 114 -20.69 -3.37 29.77
CA ASP A 114 -19.94 -4.53 30.29
C ASP A 114 -18.45 -4.48 29.86
N PRO A 115 -17.50 -4.18 30.76
CA PRO A 115 -16.07 -4.05 30.44
C PRO A 115 -15.30 -5.38 30.38
N ALA A 116 -15.93 -6.54 30.57
CA ALA A 116 -15.23 -7.83 30.80
C ALA A 116 -15.11 -8.72 29.57
N GLY A 117 -15.60 -8.32 28.40
CA GLY A 117 -15.65 -9.19 27.23
C GLY A 117 -14.87 -8.72 26.04
N ARG A 118 -13.68 -9.25 25.84
CA ARG A 118 -12.80 -9.24 24.67
C ARG A 118 -11.74 -8.14 24.66
N GLY A 119 -10.49 -8.58 24.71
CA GLY A 119 -9.29 -7.77 24.63
C GLY A 119 -9.32 -6.75 23.49
N ALA A 120 -9.74 -5.55 23.81
CA ALA A 120 -9.79 -4.37 22.94
C ALA A 120 -8.42 -3.70 22.81
N ALA A 121 -7.33 -4.48 22.75
CA ALA A 121 -6.01 -3.92 22.52
C ALA A 121 -5.84 -3.64 21.02
N GLY A 122 -6.14 -2.38 20.60
CA GLY A 122 -5.55 -1.80 19.40
C GLY A 122 -6.05 -2.29 18.04
N ARG A 123 -7.35 -2.56 17.86
CA ARG A 123 -7.88 -3.05 16.57
C ARG A 123 -7.96 -1.99 15.48
N GLY A 124 -8.24 -0.72 15.79
CA GLY A 124 -8.36 0.35 14.79
C GLY A 124 -7.15 1.27 14.72
N GLY A 125 -7.00 2.00 13.62
CA GLY A 125 -5.96 3.02 13.46
C GLY A 125 -4.54 2.46 13.51
N ARG A 126 -4.30 1.21 13.08
CA ARG A 126 -2.94 0.64 12.98
C ARG A 126 -2.14 1.41 11.96
N LEU A 127 -0.92 1.80 12.33
CA LEU A 127 -0.01 2.57 11.50
C LEU A 127 1.40 1.98 11.62
N VAL A 128 2.01 1.68 10.49
CA VAL A 128 3.44 1.38 10.36
C VAL A 128 4.03 2.33 9.34
N CYS A 129 5.27 2.79 9.56
CA CYS A 129 5.90 3.79 8.69
C CYS A 129 7.22 3.29 8.14
N GLY A 130 7.48 3.61 6.87
CA GLY A 130 8.74 3.32 6.21
C GLY A 130 9.89 4.12 6.81
N VAL A 131 10.97 3.43 7.13
CA VAL A 131 12.26 3.98 7.58
C VAL A 131 13.31 3.58 6.57
N GLY A 132 14.00 4.53 6.00
CA GLY A 132 14.99 4.35 4.94
C GLY A 132 16.22 5.24 5.12
N THR A 133 16.89 5.50 4.02
CA THR A 133 18.12 6.32 3.97
C THR A 133 18.07 7.35 2.84
N ASP A 134 16.89 7.78 2.45
CA ASP A 134 16.65 8.66 1.31
C ASP A 134 17.13 10.11 1.52
N GLN A 135 17.60 10.46 2.72
CA GLN A 135 18.42 11.67 2.95
C GLN A 135 19.87 11.52 2.46
N LEU A 136 20.30 10.30 2.10
CA LEU A 136 21.57 10.05 1.44
C LEU A 136 21.40 10.08 -0.09
N ALA A 137 22.31 10.73 -0.78
CA ALA A 137 22.24 10.84 -2.24
C ALA A 137 22.40 9.48 -2.93
N ASP A 138 21.57 9.22 -3.94
CA ASP A 138 21.64 8.01 -4.74
C ASP A 138 22.96 7.86 -5.51
N GLY A 139 23.36 6.62 -5.77
CA GLY A 139 24.56 6.30 -6.57
C GLY A 139 25.89 6.54 -5.87
N GLN A 140 25.89 6.96 -4.60
CA GLN A 140 27.10 7.14 -3.80
C GLN A 140 27.31 5.97 -2.84
N ARG A 141 28.58 5.74 -2.49
CA ARG A 141 28.98 4.81 -1.43
C ARG A 141 29.24 5.57 -0.14
N TYR A 142 28.78 5.01 0.95
CA TYR A 142 28.93 5.61 2.28
C TYR A 142 29.59 4.63 3.26
N PRO A 143 30.30 5.12 4.28
CA PRO A 143 30.68 4.29 5.43
C PRO A 143 29.43 3.67 6.06
N ILE A 144 29.52 2.42 6.50
CA ILE A 144 28.40 1.68 7.13
C ILE A 144 27.82 2.45 8.31
N ALA A 145 28.66 3.09 9.14
CA ALA A 145 28.20 3.93 10.26
C ALA A 145 27.27 5.07 9.79
N ARG A 146 27.58 5.72 8.66
CA ARG A 146 26.75 6.81 8.12
C ARG A 146 25.38 6.30 7.63
N ILE A 147 25.32 5.08 7.12
CA ILE A 147 24.06 4.43 6.71
C ILE A 147 23.22 4.10 7.94
N ILE A 148 23.85 3.58 9.01
CA ILE A 148 23.20 3.33 10.30
C ILE A 148 22.63 4.63 10.87
N ASP A 149 23.41 5.72 10.90
CA ASP A 149 22.97 7.04 11.40
C ASP A 149 21.74 7.54 10.63
N ALA A 150 21.74 7.39 9.29
CA ALA A 150 20.63 7.82 8.45
C ALA A 150 19.33 7.04 8.73
N TYR A 151 19.42 5.73 8.89
CA TYR A 151 18.29 4.91 9.31
C TYR A 151 17.83 5.24 10.73
N ALA A 152 18.77 5.40 11.68
CA ALA A 152 18.48 5.67 13.08
C ALA A 152 17.75 7.00 13.27
N GLU A 153 18.12 8.04 12.49
CA GLU A 153 17.42 9.33 12.48
C GLU A 153 15.94 9.16 12.11
N GLN A 154 15.66 8.45 11.01
CA GLN A 154 14.28 8.21 10.56
C GLN A 154 13.52 7.31 11.55
N MET A 155 14.17 6.28 12.07
CA MET A 155 13.56 5.35 13.03
C MET A 155 13.18 6.07 14.34
N ALA A 156 14.05 6.89 14.86
CA ALA A 156 13.77 7.69 16.06
C ALA A 156 12.54 8.60 15.85
N PHE A 157 12.44 9.24 14.69
CA PHE A 157 11.27 10.06 14.36
C PHE A 157 9.97 9.24 14.32
N VAL A 158 9.98 8.09 13.64
CA VAL A 158 8.80 7.21 13.54
C VAL A 158 8.37 6.67 14.91
N GLN A 159 9.33 6.26 15.74
CA GLN A 159 9.07 5.79 17.12
C GLN A 159 8.48 6.90 17.99
N ALA A 160 9.03 8.11 17.93
CA ALA A 160 8.52 9.27 18.65
C ALA A 160 7.09 9.65 18.23
N ALA A 161 6.73 9.43 16.95
CA ALA A 161 5.35 9.59 16.48
C ALA A 161 4.40 8.46 16.95
N GLY A 162 4.91 7.43 17.64
CA GLY A 162 4.13 6.30 18.13
C GLY A 162 3.73 5.28 17.07
N ALA A 163 4.27 5.36 15.86
CA ALA A 163 4.01 4.41 14.77
C ALA A 163 4.92 3.16 14.87
N GLY A 164 4.50 2.05 14.23
CA GLY A 164 5.36 0.89 14.01
C GLY A 164 6.39 1.17 12.92
N VAL A 165 7.49 0.45 12.94
CA VAL A 165 8.61 0.65 12.01
C VAL A 165 8.61 -0.43 10.92
N VAL A 166 8.75 0.00 9.66
CA VAL A 166 9.12 -0.85 8.52
C VAL A 166 10.51 -0.42 8.05
N LEU A 167 11.54 -1.24 8.30
CA LEU A 167 12.88 -0.99 7.80
C LEU A 167 12.93 -1.31 6.30
N MET A 168 12.91 -0.26 5.48
CA MET A 168 12.93 -0.38 4.02
C MET A 168 14.33 -0.75 3.50
N ALA A 169 14.39 -1.41 2.35
CA ALA A 169 15.66 -1.60 1.66
C ALA A 169 16.29 -0.25 1.29
N SER A 170 17.62 -0.16 1.39
CA SER A 170 18.41 1.06 1.15
C SER A 170 19.29 0.92 -0.10
N ARG A 171 19.15 1.83 -1.06
CA ARG A 171 20.06 1.95 -2.19
C ARG A 171 21.49 2.25 -1.74
N ALA A 172 21.66 3.11 -0.73
CA ALA A 172 22.96 3.45 -0.16
C ALA A 172 23.64 2.20 0.44
N LEU A 173 22.87 1.35 1.16
CA LEU A 173 23.39 0.09 1.69
C LEU A 173 23.72 -0.90 0.56
N ALA A 174 22.82 -1.07 -0.41
CA ALA A 174 23.09 -1.93 -1.57
C ALA A 174 24.37 -1.55 -2.33
N ALA A 175 24.60 -0.25 -2.52
CA ALA A 175 25.81 0.27 -3.18
C ALA A 175 27.09 0.11 -2.33
N SER A 176 26.98 0.12 -1.00
CA SER A 176 28.12 0.19 -0.08
C SER A 176 28.52 -1.16 0.49
N ALA A 177 27.57 -2.06 0.69
CA ALA A 177 27.81 -3.38 1.28
C ALA A 177 28.73 -4.23 0.41
N ARG A 178 29.62 -4.97 1.07
CA ARG A 178 30.58 -5.91 0.46
C ARG A 178 30.13 -7.36 0.54
N GLY A 179 29.10 -7.63 1.35
CA GLY A 179 28.52 -8.97 1.53
C GLY A 179 27.53 -9.02 2.69
N ALA A 180 27.05 -10.22 3.00
CA ALA A 180 26.04 -10.48 4.03
C ALA A 180 26.36 -9.84 5.40
N ARG A 181 27.66 -9.82 5.78
CA ARG A 181 28.09 -9.27 7.06
C ARG A 181 27.71 -7.82 7.26
N ASP A 182 27.85 -6.97 6.23
CA ASP A 182 27.52 -5.56 6.32
C ASP A 182 26.00 -5.36 6.55
N TYR A 183 25.14 -6.21 5.97
CA TYR A 183 23.70 -6.22 6.24
C TYR A 183 23.39 -6.64 7.69
N LEU A 184 24.04 -7.71 8.17
CA LEU A 184 23.86 -8.15 9.56
C LEU A 184 24.28 -7.08 10.56
N ASP A 185 25.37 -6.36 10.29
CA ASP A 185 25.88 -5.31 11.16
C ASP A 185 24.92 -4.08 11.16
N VAL A 186 24.43 -3.63 9.99
CA VAL A 186 23.49 -2.51 9.87
C VAL A 186 22.16 -2.83 10.55
N TYR A 187 21.51 -3.89 10.11
CA TYR A 187 20.18 -4.24 10.63
C TYR A 187 20.24 -4.69 12.09
N GLY A 188 21.32 -5.39 12.49
CA GLY A 188 21.53 -5.79 13.87
C GLY A 188 21.65 -4.59 14.81
N GLU A 189 22.34 -3.52 14.39
CA GLU A 189 22.41 -2.26 15.14
C GLU A 189 21.05 -1.59 15.27
N LEU A 190 20.30 -1.47 14.15
CA LEU A 190 18.98 -0.86 14.14
C LEU A 190 17.98 -1.64 15.02
N LEU A 191 18.03 -2.98 14.97
CA LEU A 191 17.17 -3.81 15.80
C LEU A 191 17.46 -3.67 17.29
N ARG A 192 18.73 -3.37 17.69
CA ARG A 192 19.05 -3.05 19.10
C ARG A 192 18.44 -1.73 19.57
N GLN A 193 18.29 -0.75 18.66
CA GLN A 193 17.71 0.56 18.94
C GLN A 193 16.17 0.56 18.83
N ALA A 194 15.56 -0.50 18.29
CA ALA A 194 14.12 -0.57 18.11
C ALA A 194 13.40 -0.74 19.46
N GLU A 195 12.43 0.14 19.75
CA GLU A 195 11.60 0.10 20.96
C GLU A 195 10.56 -1.02 20.93
N ARG A 196 10.12 -1.41 19.72
CA ARG A 196 9.12 -2.44 19.48
C ARG A 196 9.57 -3.32 18.30
N PRO A 197 9.05 -4.55 18.16
CA PRO A 197 9.36 -5.38 17.00
C PRO A 197 9.05 -4.67 15.69
N VAL A 198 9.95 -4.77 14.72
CA VAL A 198 9.89 -4.09 13.42
C VAL A 198 9.55 -5.05 12.29
N ILE A 199 9.05 -4.52 11.18
CA ILE A 199 8.92 -5.26 9.92
C ILE A 199 10.16 -4.98 9.08
N LEU A 200 10.84 -6.05 8.62
CA LEU A 200 11.92 -5.96 7.64
C LEU A 200 11.30 -5.93 6.23
N HIS A 201 11.65 -4.98 5.39
CA HIS A 201 11.18 -4.94 4.01
C HIS A 201 12.27 -5.40 3.04
N TRP A 202 12.09 -6.59 2.50
CA TRP A 202 12.91 -7.11 1.39
C TRP A 202 12.24 -6.73 0.06
N LEU A 203 12.74 -5.66 -0.54
CA LEU A 203 12.31 -5.19 -1.86
C LEU A 203 13.22 -5.81 -2.92
N GLY A 204 12.61 -6.47 -3.91
CA GLY A 204 13.34 -7.13 -5.00
C GLY A 204 13.68 -6.19 -6.16
N GLU A 205 14.59 -6.63 -7.00
CA GLU A 205 15.08 -5.90 -8.19
C GLU A 205 13.98 -5.62 -9.23
N ALA A 206 12.84 -6.33 -9.19
CA ALA A 206 11.68 -6.05 -10.05
C ALA A 206 11.05 -4.66 -9.75
N PHE A 207 11.16 -4.20 -8.51
CA PHE A 207 10.70 -2.87 -8.08
C PHE A 207 11.81 -1.82 -8.17
N ASP A 208 13.05 -2.21 -7.87
CA ASP A 208 14.20 -1.31 -7.89
C ASP A 208 15.47 -2.07 -8.31
N PRO A 209 15.94 -1.91 -9.56
CA PRO A 209 17.13 -2.58 -10.04
C PRO A 209 18.41 -2.29 -9.23
N ALA A 210 18.46 -1.14 -8.51
CA ALA A 210 19.60 -0.79 -7.65
C ALA A 210 19.75 -1.73 -6.44
N LEU A 211 18.71 -2.53 -6.12
CA LEU A 211 18.70 -3.47 -5.00
C LEU A 211 19.09 -4.89 -5.39
N ARG A 212 19.63 -5.10 -6.60
CA ARG A 212 20.12 -6.41 -7.02
C ARG A 212 21.16 -6.93 -6.02
N GLY A 213 21.00 -8.18 -5.58
CA GLY A 213 21.89 -8.80 -4.60
C GLY A 213 21.71 -8.31 -3.16
N TYR A 214 20.59 -7.70 -2.85
CA TYR A 214 20.28 -7.29 -1.47
C TYR A 214 20.37 -8.49 -0.51
N TRP A 215 20.76 -8.24 0.72
CA TRP A 215 21.14 -9.25 1.72
C TRP A 215 22.46 -9.98 1.42
N GLY A 216 23.25 -9.44 0.49
CA GLY A 216 24.63 -9.88 0.22
C GLY A 216 24.76 -11.00 -0.79
N SER A 217 23.68 -11.40 -1.47
CA SER A 217 23.71 -12.43 -2.51
C SER A 217 22.67 -12.20 -3.59
N GLY A 218 23.03 -12.52 -4.85
CA GLY A 218 22.07 -12.62 -5.95
C GLY A 218 21.25 -13.91 -5.93
N GLU A 219 21.70 -14.92 -5.16
CA GLU A 219 20.97 -16.17 -4.98
C GLU A 219 19.98 -16.04 -3.83
N PHE A 220 18.68 -16.26 -4.12
CA PHE A 220 17.61 -16.06 -3.14
C PHE A 220 17.80 -16.89 -1.86
N GLY A 221 18.25 -18.15 -1.97
CA GLY A 221 18.49 -19.03 -0.82
C GLY A 221 19.54 -18.46 0.13
N ALA A 222 20.68 -18.02 -0.39
CA ALA A 222 21.75 -17.43 0.40
C ALA A 222 21.36 -16.07 1.01
N ALA A 223 20.60 -15.24 0.28
CA ALA A 223 20.04 -14.00 0.82
C ALA A 223 19.00 -14.29 1.94
N ALA A 224 18.19 -15.32 1.79
CA ALA A 224 17.25 -15.78 2.80
C ALA A 224 17.99 -16.29 4.07
N ASP A 225 19.11 -16.99 3.92
CA ASP A 225 19.94 -17.41 5.04
C ASP A 225 20.42 -16.20 5.87
N THR A 226 20.83 -15.11 5.21
CA THR A 226 21.23 -13.85 5.89
C THR A 226 20.06 -13.24 6.68
N VAL A 227 18.85 -13.20 6.10
CA VAL A 227 17.66 -12.69 6.79
C VAL A 227 17.30 -13.55 8.00
N LEU A 228 17.35 -14.88 7.87
CA LEU A 228 17.04 -15.80 8.96
C LEU A 228 18.07 -15.71 10.09
N GLU A 229 19.36 -15.61 9.76
CA GLU A 229 20.42 -15.37 10.73
C GLU A 229 20.22 -14.05 11.50
N LEU A 230 19.82 -12.98 10.79
CA LEU A 230 19.48 -11.71 11.42
C LEU A 230 18.32 -11.85 12.41
N ILE A 231 17.24 -12.53 12.00
CA ILE A 231 16.04 -12.76 12.84
C ILE A 231 16.40 -13.56 14.10
N GLU A 232 17.20 -14.60 13.97
CA GLU A 232 17.64 -15.42 15.08
C GLU A 232 18.45 -14.59 16.09
N ARG A 233 19.42 -13.80 15.60
CA ARG A 233 20.24 -12.91 16.43
C ARG A 233 19.43 -11.80 17.10
N ALA A 234 18.33 -11.38 16.50
CA ALA A 234 17.50 -10.28 16.97
C ALA A 234 16.63 -10.62 18.19
N GLY A 235 16.42 -11.89 18.53
CA GLY A 235 15.77 -12.30 19.76
C GLY A 235 14.37 -11.72 19.97
N GLY A 236 13.47 -11.84 18.97
CA GLY A 236 12.08 -11.38 19.07
C GLY A 236 11.85 -9.89 18.69
N ARG A 237 12.87 -9.18 18.21
CA ARG A 237 12.76 -7.78 17.78
C ARG A 237 12.24 -7.61 16.34
N VAL A 238 11.94 -8.69 15.64
CA VAL A 238 11.35 -8.72 14.30
C VAL A 238 9.91 -9.23 14.39
N ASP A 239 8.93 -8.39 14.01
CA ASP A 239 7.51 -8.78 13.89
C ASP A 239 7.30 -9.64 12.64
N GLY A 240 8.01 -9.33 11.58
CA GLY A 240 7.94 -10.08 10.34
C GLY A 240 8.78 -9.54 9.20
N VAL A 241 8.73 -10.25 8.09
CA VAL A 241 9.39 -9.86 6.83
C VAL A 241 8.31 -9.53 5.80
N LYS A 242 8.33 -8.31 5.24
CA LYS A 242 7.61 -7.99 4.01
C LYS A 242 8.47 -8.42 2.84
N LEU A 243 7.99 -9.34 2.01
CA LEU A 243 8.70 -9.84 0.84
C LEU A 243 8.04 -9.34 -0.45
N SER A 244 8.77 -8.53 -1.22
CA SER A 244 8.31 -7.95 -2.50
C SER A 244 9.24 -8.39 -3.64
N VAL A 245 9.15 -9.67 -4.03
CA VAL A 245 9.98 -10.25 -5.10
C VAL A 245 9.16 -10.79 -6.28
N LEU A 246 7.82 -10.72 -6.23
CA LEU A 246 6.88 -11.18 -7.25
C LEU A 246 7.08 -12.65 -7.65
N ASP A 247 7.37 -13.51 -6.67
CA ASP A 247 7.59 -14.95 -6.83
C ASP A 247 7.00 -15.70 -5.64
N ALA A 248 5.82 -16.28 -5.86
CA ALA A 248 5.09 -17.03 -4.83
C ALA A 248 5.88 -18.23 -4.28
N GLY A 249 6.66 -18.92 -5.11
CA GLY A 249 7.46 -20.05 -4.69
C GLY A 249 8.54 -19.66 -3.69
N ARG A 250 9.24 -18.55 -3.95
CA ARG A 250 10.24 -17.96 -3.04
C ARG A 250 9.60 -17.50 -1.75
N GLU A 251 8.41 -16.88 -1.82
CA GLU A 251 7.72 -16.42 -0.63
C GLU A 251 7.31 -17.60 0.26
N VAL A 252 6.68 -18.62 -0.30
CA VAL A 252 6.31 -19.83 0.45
C VAL A 252 7.54 -20.53 1.04
N ALA A 253 8.65 -20.60 0.29
CA ALA A 253 9.90 -21.20 0.78
C ALA A 253 10.47 -20.44 1.99
N LEU A 254 10.49 -19.10 1.95
CA LEU A 254 10.93 -18.28 3.08
C LEU A 254 9.95 -18.42 4.27
N ARG A 255 8.64 -18.32 4.03
CA ARG A 255 7.59 -18.43 5.05
C ARG A 255 7.74 -19.70 5.90
N ARG A 256 8.03 -20.84 5.25
CA ARG A 256 8.20 -22.15 5.93
C ARG A 256 9.47 -22.24 6.78
N ARG A 257 10.41 -21.33 6.60
CA ARG A 257 11.67 -21.26 7.34
C ARG A 257 11.66 -20.22 8.46
N LEU A 258 10.69 -19.32 8.48
CA LEU A 258 10.59 -18.31 9.54
C LEU A 258 10.33 -18.98 10.90
N PRO A 259 10.98 -18.51 11.97
CA PRO A 259 10.72 -19.01 13.31
C PRO A 259 9.29 -18.67 13.77
N ALA A 260 8.77 -19.46 14.71
CA ALA A 260 7.45 -19.24 15.29
C ALA A 260 7.30 -17.81 15.83
N GLY A 261 6.18 -17.17 15.53
CA GLY A 261 5.88 -15.80 15.95
C GLY A 261 6.40 -14.71 15.00
N VAL A 262 7.25 -15.03 14.03
CA VAL A 262 7.68 -14.10 12.98
C VAL A 262 6.80 -14.28 11.74
N ARG A 263 6.16 -13.21 11.31
CA ARG A 263 5.21 -13.21 10.18
C ARG A 263 5.92 -13.10 8.84
N LEU A 264 5.30 -13.63 7.81
CA LEU A 264 5.57 -13.20 6.46
C LEU A 264 4.43 -12.29 6.00
N TYR A 265 4.76 -11.07 5.61
CA TYR A 265 3.85 -10.15 4.95
C TYR A 265 4.08 -10.24 3.45
N THR A 266 3.09 -10.73 2.71
CA THR A 266 3.20 -10.68 1.25
C THR A 266 3.28 -9.23 0.78
N GLY A 267 4.25 -8.97 -0.08
CA GLY A 267 4.38 -7.78 -0.91
C GLY A 267 4.34 -8.17 -2.39
N ASP A 268 3.80 -9.37 -2.69
CA ASP A 268 3.65 -9.90 -4.04
C ASP A 268 2.28 -9.48 -4.60
N ASP A 269 2.27 -8.36 -5.31
CA ASP A 269 1.06 -7.80 -5.91
C ASP A 269 0.54 -8.63 -7.11
N PHE A 270 1.19 -9.74 -7.48
CA PHE A 270 0.75 -10.66 -8.54
C PHE A 270 0.05 -11.92 -8.03
N ASN A 271 0.48 -12.42 -6.84
CA ASN A 271 0.09 -13.72 -6.32
C ASN A 271 -0.55 -13.64 -4.92
N TYR A 272 -0.82 -12.44 -4.42
CA TYR A 272 -1.33 -12.20 -3.06
C TYR A 272 -2.58 -13.01 -2.73
N ALA A 273 -3.45 -13.27 -3.69
CA ALA A 273 -4.70 -13.99 -3.45
C ALA A 273 -4.44 -15.40 -2.86
N ASP A 274 -3.56 -16.17 -3.50
CA ASP A 274 -3.20 -17.51 -3.04
C ASP A 274 -2.32 -17.46 -1.78
N LEU A 275 -1.39 -16.50 -1.70
CA LEU A 275 -0.47 -16.36 -0.57
C LEU A 275 -1.21 -16.02 0.73
N ILE A 276 -2.21 -15.14 0.68
CA ILE A 276 -3.06 -14.76 1.83
C ILE A 276 -4.04 -15.88 2.17
N ARG A 277 -4.62 -16.57 1.16
CA ARG A 277 -5.46 -17.74 1.38
C ARG A 277 -4.69 -18.81 2.15
N GLY A 278 -3.45 -19.04 1.74
CA GLY A 278 -2.55 -19.98 2.37
C GLY A 278 -2.77 -21.44 1.95
N ASP A 279 -2.02 -22.31 2.60
CA ASP A 279 -2.04 -23.77 2.41
C ASP A 279 -2.13 -24.49 3.76
N ALA A 280 -2.04 -25.83 3.76
CA ALA A 280 -2.10 -26.64 4.98
C ALA A 280 -0.96 -26.36 5.98
N GLN A 281 0.11 -25.66 5.56
CA GLN A 281 1.29 -25.36 6.38
C GLN A 281 1.33 -23.91 6.86
N GLY A 282 0.41 -23.03 6.38
CA GLY A 282 0.31 -21.66 6.82
C GLY A 282 -0.11 -20.68 5.73
N HIS A 283 -0.04 -19.41 6.05
CA HIS A 283 -0.46 -18.31 5.18
C HIS A 283 0.48 -17.13 5.33
N SER A 284 0.42 -16.20 4.37
CA SER A 284 1.02 -14.88 4.50
C SER A 284 0.01 -13.88 5.05
N ASP A 285 0.47 -12.98 5.90
CA ASP A 285 -0.20 -11.72 6.19
C ASP A 285 -0.03 -10.77 4.99
N ALA A 286 -0.53 -9.54 5.01
CA ALA A 286 -0.46 -8.64 3.88
C ALA A 286 0.13 -7.27 4.23
N LEU A 287 1.06 -6.77 3.39
CA LEU A 287 1.47 -5.37 3.33
C LEU A 287 1.63 -5.00 1.86
N LEU A 288 0.54 -4.56 1.22
CA LEU A 288 0.42 -4.46 -0.23
C LEU A 288 0.06 -3.04 -0.69
N GLY A 289 0.67 -2.63 -1.82
CA GLY A 289 0.25 -1.46 -2.57
C GLY A 289 -1.09 -1.67 -3.28
N ALA A 290 -1.34 -2.87 -3.81
CA ALA A 290 -2.59 -3.23 -4.48
C ALA A 290 -3.83 -3.01 -3.59
N PHE A 291 -3.74 -3.26 -2.28
CA PHE A 291 -4.90 -3.12 -1.38
C PHE A 291 -5.41 -1.68 -1.25
N ALA A 292 -4.57 -0.69 -1.54
CA ALA A 292 -5.01 0.69 -1.68
C ALA A 292 -5.90 0.92 -2.92
N ALA A 293 -5.73 0.11 -3.97
CA ALA A 293 -6.51 0.19 -5.21
C ALA A 293 -7.80 -0.66 -5.17
N ILE A 294 -7.82 -1.74 -4.37
CA ILE A 294 -8.91 -2.72 -4.32
C ILE A 294 -9.50 -2.85 -2.91
N THR A 295 -9.56 -1.75 -2.16
CA THR A 295 -9.89 -1.74 -0.73
C THR A 295 -11.19 -2.50 -0.41
N GLY A 296 -12.30 -2.22 -1.11
CA GLY A 296 -13.60 -2.88 -0.86
C GLY A 296 -13.59 -4.37 -1.11
N PRO A 297 -13.22 -4.86 -2.32
CA PRO A 297 -13.09 -6.29 -2.61
C PRO A 297 -12.17 -7.02 -1.65
N ALA A 298 -11.01 -6.44 -1.32
CA ALA A 298 -10.05 -7.06 -0.40
C ALA A 298 -10.61 -7.16 1.02
N ALA A 299 -11.32 -6.13 1.51
CA ALA A 299 -11.96 -6.17 2.82
C ALA A 299 -13.07 -7.23 2.88
N ALA A 300 -13.88 -7.34 1.83
CA ALA A 300 -14.91 -8.38 1.72
C ALA A 300 -14.31 -9.80 1.72
N ALA A 301 -13.22 -10.00 0.97
CA ALA A 301 -12.50 -11.27 0.95
C ALA A 301 -11.96 -11.66 2.33
N LEU A 302 -11.32 -10.72 3.02
CA LEU A 302 -10.80 -10.98 4.38
C LEU A 302 -11.90 -11.26 5.38
N ALA A 303 -13.03 -10.55 5.28
CA ALA A 303 -14.20 -10.85 6.12
C ALA A 303 -14.79 -12.23 5.84
N ALA A 304 -14.77 -12.71 4.59
CA ALA A 304 -15.13 -14.10 4.26
C ALA A 304 -14.14 -15.10 4.87
N LEU A 305 -12.85 -14.83 4.77
CA LEU A 305 -11.79 -15.65 5.33
C LEU A 305 -11.88 -15.78 6.86
N ASP A 306 -12.25 -14.68 7.55
CA ASP A 306 -12.46 -14.66 9.00
C ASP A 306 -13.62 -15.57 9.43
N ARG A 307 -14.58 -15.83 8.55
CA ARG A 307 -15.70 -16.77 8.76
C ARG A 307 -15.40 -18.19 8.28
N GLY A 308 -14.21 -18.44 7.71
CA GLY A 308 -13.87 -19.73 7.10
C GLY A 308 -14.53 -19.96 5.73
N ASP A 309 -15.13 -18.93 5.13
CA ASP A 309 -15.77 -18.97 3.81
C ASP A 309 -14.73 -18.78 2.71
N LEU A 310 -14.09 -19.87 2.31
CA LEU A 310 -13.08 -19.86 1.24
C LEU A 310 -13.69 -19.58 -0.13
N VAL A 311 -14.95 -19.98 -0.37
CA VAL A 311 -15.63 -19.71 -1.64
C VAL A 311 -15.92 -18.23 -1.78
N GLY A 312 -16.42 -17.59 -0.72
CA GLY A 312 -16.64 -16.14 -0.67
C GLY A 312 -15.33 -15.36 -0.77
N TYR A 313 -14.25 -15.86 -0.15
CA TYR A 313 -12.92 -15.29 -0.31
C TYR A 313 -12.48 -15.28 -1.77
N ASP A 314 -12.48 -16.44 -2.42
CA ASP A 314 -12.04 -16.59 -3.80
C ASP A 314 -12.92 -15.74 -4.75
N ALA A 315 -14.23 -15.70 -4.55
CA ALA A 315 -15.16 -14.90 -5.35
C ALA A 315 -14.90 -13.40 -5.25
N ALA A 316 -14.46 -12.90 -4.09
CA ALA A 316 -14.18 -11.49 -3.88
C ALA A 316 -12.77 -11.09 -4.38
N ILE A 317 -11.75 -11.93 -4.15
CA ILE A 317 -10.36 -11.56 -4.40
C ILE A 317 -9.88 -11.91 -5.81
N ALA A 318 -10.30 -13.05 -6.39
CA ALA A 318 -9.78 -13.50 -7.66
C ALA A 318 -10.01 -12.51 -8.83
N PRO A 319 -11.18 -11.82 -8.94
CA PRO A 319 -11.38 -10.81 -9.97
C PRO A 319 -10.44 -9.61 -9.89
N THR A 320 -9.80 -9.37 -8.73
CA THR A 320 -8.88 -8.25 -8.54
C THR A 320 -7.46 -8.54 -9.04
N VAL A 321 -7.09 -9.81 -9.21
CA VAL A 321 -5.74 -10.22 -9.62
C VAL A 321 -5.35 -9.70 -11.01
N PRO A 322 -6.20 -9.77 -12.06
CA PRO A 322 -5.88 -9.17 -13.36
C PRO A 322 -5.66 -7.66 -13.28
N LEU A 323 -6.44 -6.94 -12.47
CA LEU A 323 -6.27 -5.51 -12.22
C LEU A 323 -4.90 -5.24 -11.58
N SER A 324 -4.57 -5.95 -10.51
CA SER A 324 -3.28 -5.78 -9.82
C SER A 324 -2.10 -6.06 -10.76
N ARG A 325 -2.15 -7.14 -11.54
CA ARG A 325 -1.10 -7.46 -12.53
C ARG A 325 -0.91 -6.36 -13.58
N LEU A 326 -2.00 -5.71 -14.00
CA LEU A 326 -1.91 -4.57 -14.91
C LEU A 326 -1.31 -3.34 -14.21
N LEU A 327 -1.73 -3.03 -12.98
CA LEU A 327 -1.17 -1.89 -12.22
C LEU A 327 0.35 -2.03 -12.07
N PHE A 328 0.82 -3.22 -11.74
CA PHE A 328 2.23 -3.53 -11.46
C PHE A 328 3.00 -4.05 -12.69
N GLU A 329 2.47 -3.93 -13.92
CA GLU A 329 3.25 -4.22 -15.13
C GLU A 329 4.48 -3.29 -15.22
N GLN A 330 5.48 -3.72 -16.00
CA GLN A 330 6.71 -2.95 -16.17
C GLN A 330 6.46 -1.57 -16.85
N PRO A 331 7.13 -0.51 -16.41
CA PRO A 331 7.99 -0.40 -15.22
C PRO A 331 7.19 -0.47 -13.92
N THR A 332 7.50 -1.46 -13.07
CA THR A 332 6.69 -1.77 -11.87
C THR A 332 6.53 -0.60 -10.92
N TYR A 333 7.55 0.24 -10.74
CA TYR A 333 7.51 1.41 -9.84
C TYR A 333 6.49 2.50 -10.24
N HIS A 334 5.89 2.42 -11.44
CA HIS A 334 4.80 3.31 -11.86
C HIS A 334 3.39 2.81 -11.45
N TYR A 335 3.27 1.71 -10.72
CA TYR A 335 1.99 1.17 -10.24
C TYR A 335 1.14 2.19 -9.48
N LYS A 336 1.80 3.11 -8.78
CA LYS A 336 1.15 4.16 -7.97
C LYS A 336 0.27 5.11 -8.80
N VAL A 337 0.52 5.22 -10.11
CA VAL A 337 -0.35 5.96 -11.04
C VAL A 337 -1.75 5.35 -11.05
N GLY A 338 -1.85 4.03 -11.15
CA GLY A 338 -3.15 3.35 -11.12
C GLY A 338 -3.83 3.42 -9.76
N VAL A 339 -3.07 3.42 -8.65
CA VAL A 339 -3.63 3.62 -7.30
C VAL A 339 -4.25 5.01 -7.17
N ALA A 340 -3.54 6.07 -7.58
CA ALA A 340 -4.05 7.44 -7.57
C ALA A 340 -5.24 7.63 -8.53
N PHE A 341 -5.20 6.98 -9.69
CA PHE A 341 -6.30 7.00 -10.65
C PHE A 341 -7.58 6.38 -10.07
N LEU A 342 -7.48 5.21 -9.45
CA LEU A 342 -8.62 4.55 -8.82
C LEU A 342 -9.13 5.32 -7.59
N ALA A 343 -8.26 5.93 -6.81
CA ALA A 343 -8.65 6.81 -5.71
C ALA A 343 -9.45 8.02 -6.23
N TRP A 344 -9.03 8.60 -7.36
CA TRP A 344 -9.76 9.67 -8.02
C TRP A 344 -11.10 9.17 -8.56
N LEU A 345 -11.17 8.07 -9.30
CA LEU A 345 -12.41 7.51 -9.82
C LEU A 345 -13.44 7.22 -8.71
N ASN A 346 -12.98 6.80 -7.54
CA ASN A 346 -13.80 6.50 -6.36
C ASN A 346 -14.15 7.73 -5.51
N GLY A 347 -13.81 8.94 -5.94
CA GLY A 347 -14.18 10.16 -5.22
C GLY A 347 -13.36 10.45 -3.97
N LEU A 348 -12.28 9.70 -3.73
CA LEU A 348 -11.43 9.87 -2.55
C LEU A 348 -10.50 11.08 -2.65
N GLN A 349 -10.31 11.60 -3.86
CA GLN A 349 -9.60 12.85 -4.15
C GLN A 349 -10.27 13.60 -5.31
N PRO A 350 -10.20 14.96 -5.34
CA PRO A 350 -10.86 15.75 -6.36
C PRO A 350 -10.14 15.74 -7.71
N HIS A 351 -8.81 15.55 -7.72
CA HIS A 351 -7.97 15.62 -8.91
C HIS A 351 -7.18 14.34 -9.13
N PHE A 352 -6.96 13.98 -10.39
CA PHE A 352 -6.00 12.94 -10.76
C PHE A 352 -4.64 13.60 -10.97
N SER A 353 -3.97 13.92 -9.86
CA SER A 353 -2.65 14.55 -9.85
C SER A 353 -1.74 13.85 -8.84
N MET A 354 -0.46 13.74 -9.17
CA MET A 354 0.59 13.14 -8.36
C MET A 354 1.77 14.10 -8.22
N LEU A 355 2.56 13.95 -7.15
CA LEU A 355 3.76 14.76 -6.96
C LEU A 355 4.71 14.59 -8.16
N GLY A 356 5.22 15.72 -8.65
CA GLY A 356 6.12 15.76 -9.82
C GLY A 356 5.46 15.39 -11.14
N GLY A 357 4.12 15.40 -11.25
CA GLY A 357 3.40 15.07 -12.48
C GLY A 357 3.49 13.61 -12.89
N LEU A 358 3.69 12.70 -11.92
CA LEU A 358 3.88 11.27 -12.18
C LEU A 358 2.63 10.57 -12.74
N GLU A 359 1.44 11.19 -12.70
CA GLU A 359 0.22 10.66 -13.34
C GLU A 359 0.40 10.45 -14.86
N ARG A 360 1.37 11.15 -15.47
CA ARG A 360 1.68 11.04 -16.91
C ARG A 360 2.56 9.85 -17.27
N GLN A 361 3.04 9.08 -16.29
CA GLN A 361 3.94 7.95 -16.52
C GLN A 361 3.22 6.68 -17.03
N ARG A 362 1.90 6.72 -17.15
CA ARG A 362 1.11 5.68 -17.81
C ARG A 362 0.26 6.30 -18.93
N PRO A 363 0.26 5.69 -20.12
CA PRO A 363 -0.53 6.21 -21.25
C PRO A 363 -2.03 5.99 -21.01
N ILE A 364 -2.87 6.77 -21.71
CA ILE A 364 -4.33 6.69 -21.59
C ILE A 364 -4.88 5.28 -21.87
N GLY A 365 -4.29 4.55 -22.81
CA GLY A 365 -4.68 3.17 -23.09
C GLY A 365 -4.50 2.23 -21.89
N HIS A 366 -3.47 2.45 -21.05
CA HIS A 366 -3.30 1.74 -19.79
C HIS A 366 -4.42 2.11 -18.79
N LEU A 367 -4.75 3.40 -18.66
CA LEU A 367 -5.81 3.86 -17.75
C LEU A 367 -7.20 3.35 -18.17
N ILE A 368 -7.47 3.25 -19.47
CA ILE A 368 -8.71 2.62 -20.00
C ILE A 368 -8.78 1.16 -19.55
N ARG A 369 -7.70 0.39 -19.70
CA ARG A 369 -7.66 -1.01 -19.27
C ARG A 369 -7.78 -1.15 -17.75
N VAL A 370 -7.17 -0.23 -16.98
CA VAL A 370 -7.34 -0.18 -15.51
C VAL A 370 -8.81 0.03 -15.16
N PHE A 371 -9.51 0.96 -15.83
CA PHE A 371 -10.94 1.19 -15.63
C PHE A 371 -11.79 -0.06 -15.93
N GLU A 372 -11.53 -0.73 -17.06
CA GLU A 372 -12.24 -1.96 -17.44
C GLU A 372 -12.07 -3.08 -16.41
N LEU A 373 -10.83 -3.32 -15.96
CA LEU A 373 -10.53 -4.35 -14.96
C LEU A 373 -11.06 -3.98 -13.58
N ALA A 374 -11.05 -2.70 -13.22
CA ALA A 374 -11.63 -2.21 -11.98
C ALA A 374 -13.15 -2.41 -11.94
N ALA A 375 -13.84 -2.16 -13.08
CA ALA A 375 -15.26 -2.45 -13.21
C ALA A 375 -15.54 -3.96 -13.08
N ALA A 376 -14.77 -4.81 -13.76
CA ALA A 376 -14.88 -6.26 -13.66
C ALA A 376 -14.63 -6.79 -12.24
N ALA A 377 -13.67 -6.20 -11.52
CA ALA A 377 -13.35 -6.53 -10.12
C ALA A 377 -14.32 -5.88 -9.12
N ARG A 378 -15.29 -5.08 -9.56
CA ARG A 378 -16.18 -4.27 -8.72
C ARG A 378 -15.42 -3.36 -7.76
N ALA A 379 -14.24 -2.87 -8.16
CA ALA A 379 -13.40 -1.98 -7.36
C ALA A 379 -13.79 -0.49 -7.49
N LEU A 380 -14.83 -0.18 -8.26
CA LEU A 380 -15.39 1.16 -8.43
C LEU A 380 -16.55 1.35 -7.44
N ALA A 381 -16.28 2.06 -6.34
CA ALA A 381 -17.23 2.24 -5.25
C ALA A 381 -18.42 3.16 -5.60
N ALA A 382 -18.24 4.06 -6.57
CA ALA A 382 -19.24 5.00 -7.07
C ALA A 382 -19.31 4.91 -8.60
N PRO A 383 -20.08 3.94 -9.16
CA PRO A 383 -20.10 3.64 -10.60
C PRO A 383 -20.42 4.83 -11.49
N GLU A 384 -21.41 5.64 -11.14
CA GLU A 384 -21.80 6.82 -11.92
C GLU A 384 -20.66 7.85 -11.94
N LEU A 385 -20.12 8.20 -10.78
CA LEU A 385 -19.00 9.15 -10.67
C LEU A 385 -17.76 8.65 -11.43
N ALA A 386 -17.46 7.35 -11.32
CA ALA A 386 -16.35 6.76 -12.06
C ALA A 386 -16.52 6.85 -13.57
N ALA A 387 -17.73 6.58 -14.07
CA ALA A 387 -18.06 6.69 -15.49
C ALA A 387 -18.02 8.16 -15.98
N GLU A 388 -18.53 9.11 -15.20
CA GLU A 388 -18.47 10.53 -15.49
C GLU A 388 -17.02 11.05 -15.54
N ARG A 389 -16.19 10.69 -14.55
CA ARG A 389 -14.79 11.07 -14.48
C ARG A 389 -13.98 10.46 -15.62
N MET A 390 -14.23 9.19 -15.95
CA MET A 390 -13.59 8.56 -17.10
C MET A 390 -14.00 9.22 -18.42
N THR A 391 -15.28 9.57 -18.60
CA THR A 391 -15.77 10.32 -19.77
C THR A 391 -15.12 11.68 -19.89
N TRP A 392 -15.02 12.41 -18.78
CA TRP A 392 -14.33 13.70 -18.69
C TRP A 392 -12.83 13.56 -19.08
N LEU A 393 -12.14 12.55 -18.57
CA LEU A 393 -10.74 12.28 -18.90
C LEU A 393 -10.56 12.00 -20.39
N LEU A 394 -11.44 11.19 -21.00
CA LEU A 394 -11.38 10.85 -22.43
C LEU A 394 -11.66 12.07 -23.32
N ALA A 395 -12.52 13.00 -22.89
CA ALA A 395 -12.76 14.24 -23.62
C ALA A 395 -11.53 15.16 -23.70
N GLY A 396 -10.63 15.07 -22.72
CA GLY A 396 -9.36 15.80 -22.69
C GLY A 396 -8.20 15.12 -23.42
N VAL A 397 -8.48 14.02 -24.09
CA VAL A 397 -7.46 13.32 -24.88
C VAL A 397 -7.47 13.86 -26.30
N GLN A 398 -6.42 14.57 -26.70
CA GLN A 398 -6.22 14.94 -28.10
C GLN A 398 -5.28 13.93 -28.78
N ALA A 399 -5.67 13.47 -29.96
CA ALA A 399 -4.83 12.64 -30.79
C ALA A 399 -3.87 13.54 -31.59
N ASP A 400 -2.66 13.73 -31.09
CA ASP A 400 -1.57 14.32 -31.85
C ASP A 400 -0.78 13.19 -32.52
N GLY A 401 -1.08 12.99 -33.82
CA GLY A 401 -0.28 12.23 -34.82
C GLY A 401 0.10 10.80 -34.44
N ALA A 402 0.60 10.32 -33.46
CA ALA A 402 0.92 8.93 -33.05
C ALA A 402 1.02 8.74 -31.52
N GLU A 403 0.99 9.80 -30.74
CA GLU A 403 0.97 9.75 -29.29
C GLU A 403 -0.28 10.42 -28.76
N VAL A 404 -1.04 9.69 -27.94
CA VAL A 404 -2.23 10.19 -27.25
C VAL A 404 -1.75 10.79 -25.93
N SER A 405 -1.72 12.12 -25.85
CA SER A 405 -1.32 12.85 -24.65
C SER A 405 -2.52 13.33 -23.84
N LEU A 406 -2.40 13.31 -22.51
CA LEU A 406 -3.34 13.98 -21.62
C LEU A 406 -3.13 15.50 -21.72
N VAL A 407 -4.13 16.21 -22.19
CA VAL A 407 -4.15 17.69 -22.17
C VAL A 407 -4.77 18.14 -20.85
N THR A 408 -4.27 19.25 -20.30
CA THR A 408 -4.90 19.87 -19.14
C THR A 408 -6.30 20.35 -19.53
N LEU A 409 -7.33 19.68 -19.03
CA LEU A 409 -8.71 20.10 -19.27
C LEU A 409 -9.00 21.37 -18.44
N GLU A 410 -9.53 22.38 -19.10
CA GLU A 410 -10.10 23.54 -18.42
C GLU A 410 -11.41 23.12 -17.74
N GLY A 411 -11.53 23.40 -16.45
CA GLY A 411 -12.70 23.10 -15.62
C GLY A 411 -12.44 22.08 -14.52
N ALA A 412 -13.27 22.10 -13.51
CA ALA A 412 -13.21 21.13 -12.41
C ALA A 412 -13.80 19.77 -12.88
N PRO A 413 -13.16 18.63 -12.53
CA PRO A 413 -13.76 17.33 -12.77
C PRO A 413 -15.07 17.17 -11.98
N PRO A 414 -15.96 16.24 -12.38
CA PRO A 414 -17.18 15.93 -11.64
C PRO A 414 -16.90 15.67 -10.16
N SER A 415 -17.65 16.34 -9.28
CA SER A 415 -17.48 16.26 -7.82
C SER A 415 -18.54 15.35 -7.19
N VAL A 416 -18.19 14.72 -6.08
CA VAL A 416 -19.16 14.01 -5.24
C VAL A 416 -20.14 15.05 -4.67
N GLN A 417 -21.43 14.90 -4.95
CA GLN A 417 -22.45 15.62 -4.16
C GLN A 417 -22.44 15.03 -2.75
N THR A 418 -21.91 15.74 -1.79
CA THR A 418 -22.06 15.37 -0.37
C THR A 418 -23.55 15.39 -0.04
N PRO A 419 -24.14 14.29 0.45
CA PRO A 419 -25.51 14.35 0.97
C PRO A 419 -25.54 15.39 2.08
N THR A 420 -26.44 16.37 1.94
CA THR A 420 -26.74 17.34 3.01
C THR A 420 -27.18 16.53 4.23
N PRO A 421 -26.59 16.72 5.42
CA PRO A 421 -27.10 16.07 6.62
C PRO A 421 -28.57 16.43 6.79
N PRO A 422 -29.45 15.52 7.25
CA PRO A 422 -30.82 15.85 7.56
C PRO A 422 -30.81 17.02 8.55
N ALA A 423 -31.62 18.02 8.28
CA ALA A 423 -31.88 19.12 9.23
C ALA A 423 -32.50 18.53 10.51
N ASP A 424 -31.94 18.90 11.67
CA ASP A 424 -32.41 18.52 13.01
C ASP A 424 -33.90 18.83 13.22
#